data_9fd89df87934f3477f77dff6fbb36f5c
#
_entry.id   9fd89df87934f3477f77dff6fbb36f5c
#
_cell.length_a   1.000
_cell.length_b   1.000
_cell.length_c   1.000
_cell.angle_alpha   90.00
_cell.angle_beta   90.00
_cell.angle_gamma   90.00
#
_symmetry.space_group_name_H-M   'P 1'
#
loop_
_entity.id
_entity.type
_entity.pdbx_description
1 polymer ?
#
loop_
_entity_poly.entity_id
_entity_poly.type
_entity_poly.pdbx_seq_one_letter_code
_entity_poly.pdbx_strand_id
1 'polypeptide(L)'
;MKKIIIIIFVLCLCGCTNSKKADYNYTNEEQIEKEILINLSEIGNISDTTSSNPYDYINNEYYKNIINLGENAVPILENMYNDGKLTGVDAYLSALAIEDISNCKLYKEYNLDWSTAEEFYTLWKDHNCSFKK
;
A
#
# COMPACT_ATOMS: atom_id res chain seq x y z
N MET A 1 -41.43 65.71 -19.22
CA MET A 1 -40.55 64.67 -19.78
C MET A 1 -39.75 64.08 -18.68
N LYS A 2 -40.20 62.91 -18.12
CA LYS A 2 -39.56 62.24 -16.99
C LYS A 2 -38.58 61.22 -17.55
N LYS A 3 -37.28 61.40 -17.27
CA LYS A 3 -36.24 60.45 -17.61
C LYS A 3 -36.20 59.34 -16.54
N ILE A 4 -36.55 58.14 -16.97
CA ILE A 4 -36.47 56.94 -16.11
C ILE A 4 -35.03 56.43 -16.23
N ILE A 5 -34.27 56.45 -15.12
CA ILE A 5 -32.95 55.87 -15.00
C ILE A 5 -33.18 54.44 -14.49
N ILE A 6 -32.90 53.46 -15.39
CA ILE A 6 -32.91 52.04 -15.00
C ILE A 6 -31.52 51.72 -14.47
N ILE A 7 -31.40 51.50 -13.18
CA ILE A 7 -30.19 50.98 -12.52
C ILE A 7 -30.23 49.46 -12.65
N ILE A 8 -29.38 48.93 -13.49
CA ILE A 8 -29.18 47.48 -13.58
C ILE A 8 -28.22 47.07 -12.46
N PHE A 9 -28.78 46.37 -11.45
CA PHE A 9 -28.04 45.80 -10.33
C PHE A 9 -27.49 44.46 -10.80
N VAL A 10 -26.20 44.44 -11.18
CA VAL A 10 -25.49 43.20 -11.51
C VAL A 10 -25.13 42.50 -10.19
N LEU A 11 -25.90 41.49 -9.82
CA LEU A 11 -25.58 40.57 -8.73
C LEU A 11 -24.47 39.65 -9.20
N CYS A 12 -23.22 39.94 -8.81
CA CYS A 12 -22.14 38.99 -8.84
C CYS A 12 -22.40 37.87 -7.83
N LEU A 13 -22.96 36.76 -8.26
CA LEU A 13 -22.99 35.52 -7.50
C LEU A 13 -21.58 34.92 -7.53
N CYS A 14 -20.76 35.30 -6.55
CA CYS A 14 -19.56 34.51 -6.18
C CYS A 14 -20.03 33.16 -5.67
N GLY A 15 -20.18 32.21 -6.56
CA GLY A 15 -20.35 30.82 -6.22
C GLY A 15 -19.05 30.29 -5.61
N CYS A 16 -18.94 30.34 -4.28
CA CYS A 16 -17.98 29.51 -3.57
C CYS A 16 -18.40 28.07 -3.79
N THR A 17 -17.77 27.41 -4.76
CA THR A 17 -17.81 25.95 -4.84
C THR A 17 -17.03 25.41 -3.65
N ASN A 18 -17.72 25.16 -2.55
CA ASN A 18 -17.25 24.29 -1.50
C ASN A 18 -17.09 22.91 -2.14
N SER A 19 -15.88 22.62 -2.58
CA SER A 19 -15.45 21.28 -2.88
C SER A 19 -15.52 20.51 -1.53
N LYS A 20 -16.66 19.89 -1.27
CA LYS A 20 -16.76 18.89 -0.22
C LYS A 20 -15.78 17.80 -0.60
N LYS A 21 -14.59 17.78 0.03
CA LYS A 21 -13.80 16.55 0.14
C LYS A 21 -14.78 15.53 0.68
N ALA A 22 -15.09 14.53 -0.15
CA ALA A 22 -15.82 13.38 0.33
C ALA A 22 -14.96 12.78 1.45
N ASP A 23 -15.44 12.90 2.68
CA ASP A 23 -14.89 12.20 3.83
C ASP A 23 -15.25 10.73 3.62
N TYR A 24 -14.39 10.02 2.86
CA TYR A 24 -14.44 8.58 2.77
C TYR A 24 -13.96 8.06 4.13
N ASN A 25 -14.89 7.60 4.95
CA ASN A 25 -14.60 6.79 6.12
C ASN A 25 -14.05 5.44 5.61
N TYR A 26 -12.75 5.40 5.32
CA TYR A 26 -12.05 4.15 5.04
C TYR A 26 -12.09 3.28 6.29
N THR A 27 -12.33 1.99 6.11
CA THR A 27 -12.04 1.02 7.17
C THR A 27 -10.54 1.06 7.48
N ASN A 28 -10.14 0.61 8.66
CA ASN A 28 -8.71 0.55 9.01
C ASN A 28 -7.92 -0.31 8.00
N GLU A 29 -8.53 -1.37 7.49
CA GLU A 29 -7.94 -2.26 6.48
C GLU A 29 -7.73 -1.56 5.14
N GLU A 30 -8.73 -0.84 4.63
CA GLU A 30 -8.61 -0.07 3.39
C GLU A 30 -7.53 1.02 3.47
N GLN A 31 -7.36 1.60 4.65
CA GLN A 31 -6.32 2.59 4.87
C GLN A 31 -4.94 1.96 4.82
N ILE A 32 -4.75 0.79 5.47
CA ILE A 32 -3.49 0.04 5.44
C ILE A 32 -3.19 -0.44 4.01
N GLU A 33 -4.17 -1.00 3.30
CA GLU A 33 -4.01 -1.41 1.90
C GLU A 33 -3.54 -0.26 1.02
N LYS A 34 -4.17 0.89 1.14
CA LYS A 34 -3.79 2.09 0.40
C LYS A 34 -2.37 2.54 0.71
N GLU A 35 -1.97 2.49 1.97
CA GLU A 35 -0.63 2.86 2.41
C GLU A 35 0.42 1.89 1.87
N ILE A 36 0.14 0.58 1.86
CA ILE A 36 0.98 -0.43 1.23
C ILE A 36 1.19 -0.11 -0.26
N LEU A 37 0.10 0.14 -1.01
CA LEU A 37 0.18 0.41 -2.45
C LEU A 37 0.98 1.68 -2.77
N ILE A 38 0.81 2.73 -1.97
CA ILE A 38 1.58 3.98 -2.13
C ILE A 38 3.09 3.69 -1.93
N ASN A 39 3.45 3.00 -0.85
CA ASN A 39 4.86 2.72 -0.56
C ASN A 39 5.49 1.78 -1.60
N LEU A 40 4.78 0.76 -2.08
CA LEU A 40 5.27 -0.11 -3.17
C LEU A 40 5.48 0.68 -4.47
N SER A 41 4.56 1.59 -4.82
CA SER A 41 4.71 2.46 -5.98
C SER A 41 5.93 3.37 -5.86
N GLU A 42 6.19 3.95 -4.70
CA GLU A 42 7.35 4.80 -4.47
C GLU A 42 8.67 4.02 -4.51
N ILE A 43 8.69 2.78 -4.01
CA ILE A 43 9.84 1.88 -4.17
C ILE A 43 10.14 1.68 -5.65
N GLY A 44 9.13 1.46 -6.49
CA GLY A 44 9.29 1.34 -7.93
C GLY A 44 9.85 2.60 -8.60
N ASN A 45 9.53 3.78 -8.08
CA ASN A 45 9.98 5.05 -8.62
C ASN A 45 11.43 5.40 -8.28
N ILE A 46 11.92 5.02 -7.08
CA ILE A 46 13.28 5.34 -6.63
C ILE A 46 14.33 4.32 -7.04
N SER A 47 13.93 3.09 -7.28
CA SER A 47 14.86 2.06 -7.71
C SER A 47 15.25 2.33 -9.16
N ASP A 48 16.56 2.35 -9.40
CA ASP A 48 17.10 2.29 -10.75
C ASP A 48 16.62 0.93 -11.32
N THR A 49 15.49 0.96 -12.03
CA THR A 49 14.57 -0.16 -12.29
C THR A 49 15.14 -1.29 -13.14
N THR A 50 16.44 -1.38 -13.22
CA THR A 50 17.17 -2.39 -13.99
C THR A 50 17.66 -3.57 -13.14
N SER A 51 17.56 -3.51 -11.81
CA SER A 51 17.98 -4.61 -10.94
C SER A 51 16.96 -5.73 -10.93
N SER A 52 17.41 -6.94 -11.23
CA SER A 52 16.63 -8.17 -11.06
C SER A 52 16.69 -8.72 -9.62
N ASN A 53 17.47 -8.08 -8.76
CA ASN A 53 17.63 -8.51 -7.37
C ASN A 53 16.63 -7.78 -6.46
N PRO A 54 15.61 -8.47 -5.90
CA PRO A 54 14.60 -7.82 -5.06
C PRO A 54 15.18 -7.18 -3.80
N TYR A 55 16.32 -7.65 -3.31
CA TYR A 55 16.97 -7.09 -2.14
C TYR A 55 17.51 -5.67 -2.34
N ASP A 56 17.66 -5.22 -3.59
CA ASP A 56 18.06 -3.84 -3.89
C ASP A 56 16.90 -2.85 -3.63
N TYR A 57 15.67 -3.37 -3.50
CA TYR A 57 14.45 -2.59 -3.29
C TYR A 57 14.06 -2.43 -1.82
N ILE A 58 14.67 -3.14 -0.88
CA ILE A 58 14.27 -3.13 0.54
C ILE A 58 15.05 -2.13 1.42
N ASN A 59 16.15 -1.57 0.91
CA ASN A 59 17.00 -0.67 1.69
C ASN A 59 16.58 0.80 1.52
N ASN A 60 15.31 1.11 1.73
CA ASN A 60 14.75 2.47 1.62
C ASN A 60 13.69 2.73 2.69
N GLU A 61 13.24 3.99 2.77
CA GLU A 61 12.24 4.42 3.75
C GLU A 61 10.84 3.85 3.46
N TYR A 62 10.46 3.69 2.20
CA TYR A 62 9.13 3.21 1.82
C TYR A 62 8.92 1.74 2.21
N TYR A 63 9.93 0.90 2.03
CA TYR A 63 9.89 -0.47 2.55
C TYR A 63 9.75 -0.49 4.07
N LYS A 64 10.52 0.36 4.77
CA LYS A 64 10.41 0.48 6.22
C LYS A 64 9.03 0.97 6.68
N ASN A 65 8.38 1.84 5.90
CA ASN A 65 7.02 2.27 6.20
C ASN A 65 6.05 1.09 6.16
N ILE A 66 6.18 0.17 5.19
CA ILE A 66 5.37 -1.06 5.14
C ILE A 66 5.61 -1.91 6.39
N ILE A 67 6.88 -2.12 6.78
CA ILE A 67 7.22 -2.88 8.00
C ILE A 67 6.62 -2.22 9.25
N ASN A 68 6.63 -0.90 9.35
CA ASN A 68 6.10 -0.14 10.48
C ASN A 68 4.58 -0.21 10.63
N LEU A 69 3.84 -0.67 9.62
CA LEU A 69 2.40 -0.96 9.74
C LEU A 69 2.12 -2.11 10.72
N GLY A 70 3.13 -2.93 10.99
CA GLY A 70 3.10 -3.98 12.00
C GLY A 70 2.20 -5.18 11.63
N GLU A 71 1.89 -5.99 12.63
CA GLU A 71 1.20 -7.27 12.47
C GLU A 71 -0.14 -7.18 11.71
N ASN A 72 -0.84 -6.05 11.82
CA ASN A 72 -2.10 -5.84 11.12
C ASN A 72 -1.96 -5.80 9.58
N ALA A 73 -0.77 -5.51 9.07
CA ALA A 73 -0.51 -5.50 7.64
C ALA A 73 -0.38 -6.90 7.03
N VAL A 74 0.01 -7.90 7.81
CA VAL A 74 0.25 -9.26 7.29
C VAL A 74 -0.99 -9.87 6.63
N PRO A 75 -2.17 -9.96 7.28
CA PRO A 75 -3.35 -10.52 6.63
C PRO A 75 -3.81 -9.67 5.42
N ILE A 76 -3.52 -8.37 5.42
CA ILE A 76 -3.86 -7.49 4.29
C ILE A 76 -2.94 -7.77 3.10
N LEU A 77 -1.64 -7.93 3.31
CA LEU A 77 -0.68 -8.33 2.27
C LEU A 77 -1.05 -9.69 1.67
N GLU A 78 -1.42 -10.67 2.51
CA GLU A 78 -1.88 -11.99 2.05
C GLU A 78 -3.14 -11.88 1.19
N ASN A 79 -4.14 -11.09 1.61
CA ASN A 79 -5.37 -10.88 0.84
C ASN A 79 -5.08 -10.16 -0.47
N MET A 80 -4.24 -9.12 -0.46
CA MET A 80 -3.86 -8.40 -1.68
C MET A 80 -3.17 -9.31 -2.71
N TYR A 81 -2.32 -10.24 -2.26
CA TYR A 81 -1.72 -11.23 -3.13
C TYR A 81 -2.77 -12.20 -3.71
N ASN A 82 -3.62 -12.77 -2.85
CA ASN A 82 -4.66 -13.71 -3.26
C ASN A 82 -5.67 -13.09 -4.24
N ASP A 83 -5.95 -11.79 -4.08
CA ASP A 83 -6.83 -11.02 -4.97
C ASP A 83 -6.15 -10.59 -6.27
N GLY A 84 -4.87 -10.92 -6.46
CA GLY A 84 -4.10 -10.54 -7.64
C GLY A 84 -3.72 -9.06 -7.72
N LYS A 85 -3.83 -8.32 -6.62
CA LYS A 85 -3.45 -6.91 -6.53
C LYS A 85 -1.93 -6.72 -6.48
N LEU A 86 -1.21 -7.74 -6.00
CA LEU A 86 0.26 -7.77 -5.94
C LEU A 86 0.79 -8.78 -6.94
N THR A 87 1.67 -8.34 -7.83
CA THR A 87 2.29 -9.17 -8.86
C THR A 87 3.77 -8.83 -9.04
N GLY A 88 4.55 -9.74 -9.61
CA GLY A 88 5.96 -9.50 -9.91
C GLY A 88 6.78 -9.08 -8.69
N VAL A 89 7.48 -7.96 -8.79
CA VAL A 89 8.34 -7.42 -7.73
C VAL A 89 7.52 -7.05 -6.49
N ASP A 90 6.34 -6.46 -6.65
CA ASP A 90 5.50 -6.06 -5.52
C ASP A 90 5.05 -7.28 -4.69
N ALA A 91 4.72 -8.39 -5.35
CA ALA A 91 4.40 -9.65 -4.67
C ALA A 91 5.61 -10.21 -3.92
N TYR A 92 6.80 -10.12 -4.50
CA TYR A 92 8.03 -10.57 -3.85
C TYR A 92 8.39 -9.68 -2.65
N LEU A 93 8.29 -8.36 -2.78
CA LEU A 93 8.54 -7.42 -1.68
C LEU A 93 7.53 -7.60 -0.54
N SER A 94 6.27 -7.91 -0.86
CA SER A 94 5.26 -8.20 0.15
C SER A 94 5.58 -9.48 0.93
N ALA A 95 6.10 -10.51 0.26
CA ALA A 95 6.56 -11.74 0.91
C ALA A 95 7.70 -11.47 1.90
N LEU A 96 8.71 -10.68 1.49
CA LEU A 96 9.79 -10.24 2.39
C LEU A 96 9.25 -9.43 3.57
N ALA A 97 8.30 -8.53 3.32
CA ALA A 97 7.69 -7.71 4.36
C ALA A 97 6.93 -8.57 5.39
N ILE A 98 6.20 -9.59 4.96
CA ILE A 98 5.52 -10.53 5.86
C ILE A 98 6.53 -11.22 6.78
N GLU A 99 7.65 -11.72 6.25
CA GLU A 99 8.71 -12.32 7.06
C GLU A 99 9.32 -11.33 8.07
N ASP A 100 9.54 -10.07 7.64
CA ASP A 100 10.15 -9.04 8.49
C ASP A 100 9.18 -8.60 9.60
N ILE A 101 7.90 -8.39 9.28
CA ILE A 101 6.87 -7.98 10.24
C ILE A 101 6.62 -9.08 11.27
N SER A 102 6.48 -10.32 10.82
CA SER A 102 6.18 -11.45 11.69
C SER A 102 7.37 -11.95 12.48
N ASN A 103 8.58 -11.47 12.15
CA ASN A 103 9.85 -12.01 12.65
C ASN A 103 9.95 -13.53 12.49
N CYS A 104 9.33 -14.07 11.44
CA CYS A 104 9.34 -15.48 11.09
C CYS A 104 9.93 -15.64 9.68
N LYS A 105 11.16 -16.14 9.62
CA LYS A 105 11.83 -16.46 8.38
C LYS A 105 11.66 -17.95 8.10
N LEU A 106 11.00 -18.30 6.98
CA LEU A 106 10.75 -19.69 6.60
C LEU A 106 12.03 -20.53 6.58
N TYR A 107 13.12 -19.98 6.07
CA TYR A 107 14.41 -20.64 6.08
C TYR A 107 14.93 -20.95 7.48
N LYS A 108 14.87 -19.98 8.39
CA LYS A 108 15.41 -20.15 9.75
C LYS A 108 14.57 -21.07 10.62
N GLU A 109 13.25 -20.96 10.48
CA GLU A 109 12.32 -21.67 11.36
C GLU A 109 12.03 -23.10 10.88
N TYR A 110 11.99 -23.31 9.56
CA TYR A 110 11.55 -24.56 8.95
C TYR A 110 12.54 -25.16 7.96
N ASN A 111 13.67 -24.49 7.70
CA ASN A 111 14.64 -24.86 6.67
C ASN A 111 14.02 -24.93 5.27
N LEU A 112 13.13 -23.97 4.97
CA LEU A 112 12.40 -23.85 3.70
C LEU A 112 12.86 -22.60 2.96
N ASP A 113 13.49 -22.79 1.80
CA ASP A 113 13.84 -21.73 0.88
C ASP A 113 12.69 -21.48 -0.10
N TRP A 114 12.61 -20.25 -0.56
CA TRP A 114 11.70 -19.85 -1.61
C TRP A 114 12.38 -18.86 -2.56
N SER A 115 12.04 -18.93 -3.84
CA SER A 115 12.63 -18.12 -4.92
C SER A 115 11.60 -17.24 -5.62
N THR A 116 10.32 -17.54 -5.44
CA THR A 116 9.21 -16.79 -6.03
C THR A 116 8.17 -16.44 -4.98
N ALA A 117 7.39 -15.39 -5.23
CA ALA A 117 6.27 -15.04 -4.35
C ALA A 117 5.26 -16.19 -4.24
N GLU A 118 4.98 -16.92 -5.33
CA GLU A 118 4.07 -18.06 -5.32
C GLU A 118 4.53 -19.17 -4.38
N GLU A 119 5.83 -19.51 -4.43
CA GLU A 119 6.41 -20.48 -3.49
C GLU A 119 6.29 -19.98 -2.06
N PHE A 120 6.62 -18.70 -1.80
CA PHE A 120 6.49 -18.11 -0.48
C PHE A 120 5.06 -18.26 0.07
N TYR A 121 4.06 -17.76 -0.65
CA TYR A 121 2.69 -17.75 -0.15
C TYR A 121 2.12 -19.16 0.04
N THR A 122 2.55 -20.13 -0.77
CA THR A 122 2.22 -21.54 -0.58
C THR A 122 2.81 -22.10 0.72
N LEU A 123 4.12 -21.90 0.92
CA LEU A 123 4.82 -22.36 2.12
C LEU A 123 4.34 -21.64 3.37
N TRP A 124 4.09 -20.32 3.27
CA TRP A 124 3.60 -19.51 4.37
C TRP A 124 2.26 -19.99 4.91
N LYS A 125 1.32 -20.27 4.01
CA LYS A 125 0.01 -20.81 4.35
C LYS A 125 0.08 -22.17 5.04
N ASP A 126 0.98 -23.04 4.59
CA ASP A 126 1.09 -24.41 5.12
C ASP A 126 1.76 -24.46 6.50
N HIS A 127 2.65 -23.50 6.79
CA HIS A 127 3.47 -23.51 8.01
C HIS A 127 2.97 -22.57 9.11
N ASN A 128 1.97 -21.74 8.79
CA ASN A 128 1.25 -20.89 9.74
C ASN A 128 2.20 -20.23 10.76
N CYS A 129 3.15 -19.43 10.27
CA CYS A 129 4.08 -18.68 11.11
C CYS A 129 3.30 -17.71 12.00
N SER A 130 2.67 -18.25 13.05
CA SER A 130 1.98 -17.43 14.04
C SER A 130 3.00 -16.51 14.69
N PHE A 131 2.65 -15.25 14.87
CA PHE A 131 3.48 -14.27 15.55
C PHE A 131 4.01 -14.87 16.86
N LYS A 132 5.31 -15.17 16.91
CA LYS A 132 5.96 -15.60 18.13
C LYS A 132 6.10 -14.37 19.02
N LYS A 133 5.31 -14.30 20.09
CA LYS A 133 5.45 -13.32 21.15
C LYS A 133 6.74 -13.52 21.93
#